data_3866c5b14ac08c270013e77da0699545
#
_entry.id   3866c5b14ac08c270013e77da0699545
#
_cell.length_a   1.000
_cell.length_b   1.000
_cell.length_c   1.000
_cell.angle_alpha   90.00
_cell.angle_beta   90.00
_cell.angle_gamma   90.00
#
_symmetry.space_group_name_H-M   'P 1'
#
loop_
_entity.id
_entity.type
_entity.pdbx_description
1 polymer ?
#
loop_
_entity_poly.entity_id
_entity_poly.type
_entity_poly.pdbx_seq_one_letter_code
_entity_poly.pdbx_strand_id
1 'polypeptide(L)'
;MDANHGIAVRDIESRDYLPAAKVWPTALGDPRVTDESFAQIREMMKHDSRYRTFVAETNGNVVGLVTTVEVLAFNLPNGYIQVNGLAVLPEFQHCGIGKTLMERVEELARERNISLIGITSGFQRTGAHEFYEHLGYQKISFWLRKRI
;
A
#
# COMPACT_ATOMS: atom_id res chain seq x y z
N MET A 1 11.76 -0.72 24.15
CA MET A 1 11.34 0.36 23.25
C MET A 1 10.36 -0.19 22.25
N ASP A 2 9.23 0.43 22.15
CA ASP A 2 8.19 0.00 21.23
C ASP A 2 8.66 0.22 19.79
N ALA A 3 8.58 -0.80 18.93
CA ALA A 3 9.05 -0.74 17.53
C ALA A 3 8.31 0.34 16.73
N ASN A 4 7.14 0.77 17.20
CA ASN A 4 6.34 1.80 16.54
C ASN A 4 6.65 3.22 17.04
N HIS A 5 7.61 3.36 17.95
CA HIS A 5 7.95 4.65 18.52
C HIS A 5 8.56 5.56 17.44
N GLY A 6 7.88 6.65 17.12
CA GLY A 6 8.32 7.60 16.10
C GLY A 6 7.83 7.33 14.68
N ILE A 7 6.99 6.32 14.46
CA ILE A 7 6.38 6.06 13.15
C ILE A 7 4.98 6.68 13.13
N ALA A 8 4.73 7.57 12.17
CA ALA A 8 3.41 8.14 11.93
C ALA A 8 2.89 7.66 10.57
N VAL A 9 1.65 7.16 10.55
CA VAL A 9 0.95 6.80 9.31
C VAL A 9 -0.17 7.79 9.10
N ARG A 10 -0.21 8.39 7.91
CA ARG A 10 -1.18 9.42 7.56
C ARG A 10 -1.48 9.42 6.06
N ASP A 11 -2.55 10.10 5.67
CA ASP A 11 -2.82 10.31 4.25
C ASP A 11 -1.67 11.07 3.58
N ILE A 12 -1.40 10.71 2.33
CA ILE A 12 -0.38 11.37 1.52
C ILE A 12 -0.81 12.81 1.21
N GLU A 13 0.15 13.71 1.24
CA GLU A 13 -0.02 15.11 0.85
C GLU A 13 0.90 15.44 -0.33
N SER A 14 0.65 16.55 -1.02
CA SER A 14 1.45 16.95 -2.18
C SER A 14 2.95 17.06 -1.88
N ARG A 15 3.30 17.49 -0.68
CA ARG A 15 4.71 17.58 -0.22
C ARG A 15 5.40 16.22 -0.15
N ASP A 16 4.64 15.14 -0.13
CA ASP A 16 5.16 13.78 -0.02
C ASP A 16 5.45 13.14 -1.38
N TYR A 17 4.99 13.72 -2.49
CA TYR A 17 5.05 13.07 -3.79
C TYR A 17 6.47 12.73 -4.22
N LEU A 18 7.41 13.65 -4.07
CA LEU A 18 8.80 13.40 -4.45
C LEU A 18 9.46 12.30 -3.61
N PRO A 19 9.42 12.35 -2.27
CA PRO A 19 10.00 11.26 -1.48
C PRO A 19 9.26 9.92 -1.67
N ALA A 20 7.94 9.93 -1.79
CA ALA A 20 7.15 8.71 -1.99
C ALA A 20 7.46 8.07 -3.35
N ALA A 21 7.64 8.88 -4.40
CA ALA A 21 8.01 8.39 -5.73
C ALA A 21 9.35 7.64 -5.74
N LYS A 22 10.24 7.94 -4.81
CA LYS A 22 11.54 7.26 -4.67
C LYS A 22 11.43 5.97 -3.85
N VAL A 23 10.50 5.91 -2.91
CA VAL A 23 10.27 4.69 -2.11
C VAL A 23 9.87 3.52 -3.01
N TRP A 24 8.96 3.74 -3.95
CA TRP A 24 8.42 2.68 -4.79
C TRP A 24 9.49 1.92 -5.59
N PRO A 25 10.27 2.60 -6.47
CA PRO A 25 11.29 1.88 -7.26
C PRO A 25 12.40 1.29 -6.40
N THR A 26 12.79 1.98 -5.32
CA THR A 26 13.84 1.51 -4.42
C THR A 26 13.43 0.23 -3.69
N ALA A 27 12.21 0.21 -3.16
CA ALA A 27 11.72 -0.94 -2.39
C ALA A 27 11.30 -2.11 -3.26
N LEU A 28 10.70 -1.84 -4.42
CA LEU A 28 10.09 -2.86 -5.27
C LEU A 28 10.90 -3.18 -6.52
N GLY A 29 11.99 -2.45 -6.77
CA GLY A 29 12.82 -2.65 -7.95
C GLY A 29 12.10 -2.32 -9.26
N ASP A 30 11.10 -1.47 -9.22
CA ASP A 30 10.30 -1.12 -10.39
C ASP A 30 10.72 0.24 -10.96
N PRO A 31 11.48 0.27 -12.06
CA PRO A 31 11.98 1.53 -12.64
C PRO A 31 10.92 2.34 -13.39
N ARG A 32 9.71 1.81 -13.55
CA ARG A 32 8.65 2.49 -14.31
C ARG A 32 8.02 3.65 -13.57
N VAL A 33 8.16 3.69 -12.24
CA VAL A 33 7.68 4.80 -11.41
C VAL A 33 8.73 5.89 -11.37
N THR A 34 8.37 7.06 -11.93
CA THR A 34 9.20 8.27 -11.93
C THR A 34 8.53 9.34 -11.07
N ASP A 35 9.25 10.40 -10.73
CA ASP A 35 8.68 11.53 -10.00
C ASP A 35 7.44 12.09 -10.72
N GLU A 36 7.52 12.22 -12.05
CA GLU A 36 6.45 12.77 -12.88
C GLU A 36 5.25 11.82 -12.95
N SER A 37 5.49 10.53 -13.22
CA SER A 37 4.41 9.55 -13.32
C SER A 37 3.67 9.38 -11.98
N PHE A 38 4.40 9.40 -10.88
CA PHE A 38 3.82 9.30 -9.55
C PHE A 38 2.89 10.49 -9.27
N ALA A 39 3.40 11.71 -9.49
CA ALA A 39 2.61 12.93 -9.26
C ALA A 39 1.36 12.96 -10.15
N GLN A 40 1.49 12.58 -11.41
CA GLN A 40 0.37 12.54 -12.36
C GLN A 40 -0.73 11.59 -11.90
N ILE A 41 -0.36 10.37 -11.52
CA ILE A 41 -1.33 9.38 -11.04
C ILE A 41 -1.98 9.83 -9.73
N ARG A 42 -1.20 10.42 -8.83
CA ARG A 42 -1.75 10.94 -7.58
C ARG A 42 -2.77 12.05 -7.82
N GLU A 43 -2.53 12.94 -8.76
CA GLU A 43 -3.50 13.97 -9.11
C GLU A 43 -4.80 13.38 -9.66
N MET A 44 -4.70 12.31 -10.44
CA MET A 44 -5.88 11.57 -10.91
C MET A 44 -6.63 10.90 -9.75
N MET A 45 -5.91 10.23 -8.86
CA MET A 45 -6.49 9.53 -7.71
C MET A 45 -7.20 10.47 -6.73
N LYS A 46 -6.65 11.66 -6.54
CA LYS A 46 -7.17 12.61 -5.55
C LYS A 46 -8.59 13.12 -5.88
N HIS A 47 -9.03 12.98 -7.12
CA HIS A 47 -10.39 13.34 -7.54
C HIS A 47 -11.39 12.19 -7.40
N ASP A 48 -10.96 11.04 -6.90
CA ASP A 48 -11.81 9.87 -6.70
C ASP A 48 -11.58 9.31 -5.29
N SER A 49 -12.59 9.45 -4.43
CA SER A 49 -12.50 9.07 -3.02
C SER A 49 -12.31 7.57 -2.78
N ARG A 50 -12.44 6.73 -3.81
CA ARG A 50 -12.17 5.30 -3.70
C ARG A 50 -10.67 5.00 -3.58
N TYR A 51 -9.81 5.91 -4.04
CA TYR A 51 -8.35 5.76 -3.97
C TYR A 51 -7.82 6.39 -2.70
N ARG A 52 -7.04 5.64 -1.96
CA ARG A 52 -6.36 6.15 -0.76
C ARG A 52 -4.89 5.74 -0.82
N THR A 53 -4.03 6.66 -0.44
CA THR A 53 -2.61 6.38 -0.26
C THR A 53 -2.20 6.88 1.11
N PHE A 54 -1.60 6.01 1.91
CA PHE A 54 -1.06 6.35 3.21
C PHE A 54 0.46 6.30 3.15
N VAL A 55 1.10 7.23 3.81
CA VAL A 55 2.56 7.23 3.95
C VAL A 55 2.94 6.95 5.40
N ALA A 56 4.07 6.29 5.58
CA ALA A 56 4.71 6.12 6.87
C ALA A 56 5.87 7.10 6.94
N GLU A 57 5.89 7.88 8.01
CA GLU A 57 6.88 8.92 8.25
C GLU A 57 7.61 8.64 9.56
N THR A 58 8.93 8.79 9.54
CA THR A 58 9.74 8.74 10.73
C THR A 58 10.81 9.83 10.64
N ASN A 59 11.01 10.58 11.73
CA ASN A 59 11.95 11.71 11.78
C ASN A 59 11.76 12.71 10.62
N GLY A 60 10.51 12.95 10.21
CA GLY A 60 10.19 13.87 9.13
C GLY A 60 10.39 13.32 7.72
N ASN A 61 10.78 12.05 7.57
CA ASN A 61 11.04 11.43 6.27
C ASN A 61 10.01 10.37 5.94
N VAL A 62 9.54 10.37 4.69
CA VAL A 62 8.68 9.30 4.18
C VAL A 62 9.52 8.06 3.89
N VAL A 63 9.24 6.97 4.59
CA VAL A 63 10.01 5.72 4.50
C VAL A 63 9.19 4.54 3.98
N GLY A 64 7.88 4.71 3.84
CA GLY A 64 7.01 3.67 3.32
C GLY A 64 5.70 4.25 2.83
N LEU A 65 4.98 3.46 2.04
CA LEU A 65 3.64 3.82 1.58
C LEU A 65 2.81 2.58 1.27
N VAL A 66 1.49 2.75 1.34
CA VAL A 66 0.52 1.77 0.86
C VAL A 66 -0.53 2.50 0.04
N THR A 67 -0.91 1.93 -1.10
CA THR A 67 -1.94 2.51 -1.96
C THR A 67 -3.06 1.51 -2.19
N THR A 68 -4.30 1.99 -2.09
CA THR A 68 -5.50 1.18 -2.12
C THR A 68 -6.56 1.76 -3.04
N VAL A 69 -7.46 0.89 -3.49
CA VAL A 69 -8.69 1.30 -4.18
C VAL A 69 -9.87 0.48 -3.65
N GLU A 70 -11.00 1.13 -3.44
CA GLU A 70 -12.25 0.44 -3.11
C GLU A 70 -12.89 -0.05 -4.40
N VAL A 71 -13.14 -1.36 -4.49
CA VAL A 71 -13.69 -2.01 -5.68
C VAL A 71 -15.10 -2.50 -5.38
N LEU A 72 -16.06 -2.09 -6.19
CA LEU A 72 -17.42 -2.59 -6.09
C LEU A 72 -17.53 -3.96 -6.78
N ALA A 73 -18.28 -4.87 -6.17
CA ALA A 73 -18.52 -6.21 -6.68
C ALA A 73 -19.94 -6.64 -6.32
N PHE A 74 -20.64 -7.29 -7.25
CA PHE A 74 -22.04 -7.67 -7.03
C PHE A 74 -22.24 -8.67 -5.88
N ASN A 75 -21.22 -9.48 -5.59
CA ASN A 75 -21.30 -10.53 -4.57
C ASN A 75 -20.73 -10.13 -3.21
N LEU A 76 -20.29 -8.89 -3.04
CA LEU A 76 -19.71 -8.39 -1.79
C LEU A 76 -20.40 -7.11 -1.37
N PRO A 77 -21.16 -7.11 -0.28
CA PRO A 77 -21.75 -5.88 0.26
C PRO A 77 -20.63 -4.86 0.53
N ASN A 78 -20.80 -3.63 0.02
CA ASN A 78 -19.84 -2.54 0.10
C ASN A 78 -18.50 -2.82 -0.63
N GLY A 79 -18.40 -3.91 -1.43
CA GLY A 79 -17.21 -4.21 -2.19
C GLY A 79 -16.03 -4.70 -1.35
N TYR A 80 -14.82 -4.47 -1.82
CA TYR A 80 -13.58 -4.82 -1.12
C TYR A 80 -12.51 -3.76 -1.34
N ILE A 81 -11.47 -3.78 -0.51
CA ILE A 81 -10.30 -2.93 -0.70
C ILE A 81 -9.22 -3.74 -1.42
N GLN A 82 -8.75 -3.23 -2.54
CA GLN A 82 -7.59 -3.78 -3.24
C GLN A 82 -6.35 -2.97 -2.85
N VAL A 83 -5.35 -3.65 -2.31
CA VAL A 83 -4.03 -3.05 -2.08
C VAL A 83 -3.24 -3.18 -3.38
N ASN A 84 -2.93 -2.04 -3.99
CA ASN A 84 -2.20 -1.98 -5.27
C ASN A 84 -0.69 -1.88 -5.09
N GLY A 85 -0.24 -1.57 -3.90
CA GLY A 85 1.18 -1.54 -3.58
C GLY A 85 1.43 -1.26 -2.11
N LEU A 86 2.44 -1.92 -1.60
CA LEU A 86 2.99 -1.69 -0.27
C LEU A 86 4.51 -1.68 -0.43
N ALA A 87 5.13 -0.59 -0.05
CA ALA A 87 6.57 -0.41 -0.22
C ALA A 87 7.16 0.23 1.03
N VAL A 88 8.26 -0.33 1.52
CA VAL A 88 9.04 0.20 2.65
C VAL A 88 10.50 0.21 2.23
N LEU A 89 11.19 1.33 2.44
CA LEU A 89 12.61 1.45 2.13
C LEU A 89 13.40 0.30 2.77
N PRO A 90 14.39 -0.29 2.07
CA PRO A 90 15.12 -1.45 2.58
C PRO A 90 15.71 -1.27 3.98
N GLU A 91 16.26 -0.09 4.30
CA GLU A 91 16.85 0.19 5.61
C GLU A 91 15.83 0.27 6.74
N PHE A 92 14.55 0.38 6.42
CA PHE A 92 13.46 0.44 7.39
C PHE A 92 12.58 -0.82 7.41
N GLN A 93 12.93 -1.84 6.63
CA GLN A 93 12.23 -3.12 6.67
C GLN A 93 12.51 -3.85 7.97
N HIS A 94 11.61 -4.76 8.35
CA HIS A 94 11.66 -5.52 9.60
C HIS A 94 11.55 -4.65 10.87
N CYS A 95 11.08 -3.41 10.74
CA CYS A 95 10.84 -2.49 11.86
C CYS A 95 9.36 -2.32 12.19
N GLY A 96 8.47 -3.12 11.59
CA GLY A 96 7.02 -3.04 11.81
C GLY A 96 6.28 -1.98 10.99
N ILE A 97 6.96 -1.29 10.08
CA ILE A 97 6.35 -0.24 9.26
C ILE A 97 5.30 -0.81 8.31
N GLY A 98 5.63 -1.90 7.61
CA GLY A 98 4.68 -2.57 6.71
C GLY A 98 3.43 -3.03 7.45
N LYS A 99 3.59 -3.60 8.63
CA LYS A 99 2.48 -4.01 9.50
C LYS A 99 1.62 -2.81 9.89
N THR A 100 2.22 -1.71 10.30
CA THR A 100 1.51 -0.48 10.70
C THR A 100 0.72 0.10 9.51
N LEU A 101 1.29 0.10 8.32
CA LEU A 101 0.60 0.52 7.11
C LEU A 101 -0.60 -0.38 6.81
N MET A 102 -0.45 -1.69 6.91
CA MET A 102 -1.55 -2.63 6.67
C MET A 102 -2.63 -2.54 7.75
N GLU A 103 -2.26 -2.27 8.99
CA GLU A 103 -3.23 -2.00 10.08
C GLU A 103 -4.08 -0.76 9.76
N ARG A 104 -3.49 0.26 9.14
CA ARG A 104 -4.25 1.44 8.69
C ARG A 104 -5.25 1.08 7.59
N VAL A 105 -4.88 0.19 6.67
CA VAL A 105 -5.81 -0.32 5.64
C VAL A 105 -6.96 -1.10 6.26
N GLU A 106 -6.68 -1.93 7.26
CA GLU A 106 -7.73 -2.67 7.99
C GLU A 106 -8.67 -1.71 8.73
N GLU A 107 -8.14 -0.65 9.31
CA GLU A 107 -8.92 0.40 9.95
C GLU A 107 -9.84 1.10 8.94
N LEU A 108 -9.34 1.42 7.75
CA LEU A 108 -10.14 1.97 6.66
C LEU A 108 -11.28 1.02 6.27
N ALA A 109 -11.00 -0.28 6.19
CA ALA A 109 -12.02 -1.28 5.89
C ALA A 109 -13.15 -1.27 6.94
N ARG A 110 -12.80 -1.18 8.21
CA ARG A 110 -13.80 -1.08 9.30
C ARG A 110 -14.60 0.21 9.21
N GLU A 111 -13.96 1.33 8.94
CA GLU A 111 -14.63 2.64 8.76
C GLU A 111 -15.66 2.60 7.63
N ARG A 112 -15.38 1.83 6.58
CA ARG A 112 -16.22 1.73 5.37
C ARG A 112 -17.18 0.54 5.41
N ASN A 113 -17.20 -0.25 6.47
CA ASN A 113 -17.97 -1.48 6.56
C ASN A 113 -17.62 -2.48 5.43
N ILE A 114 -16.36 -2.53 5.05
CA ILE A 114 -15.83 -3.46 4.07
C ILE A 114 -15.19 -4.63 4.80
N SER A 115 -15.55 -5.85 4.40
CA SER A 115 -15.14 -7.07 5.11
C SER A 115 -13.98 -7.82 4.45
N LEU A 116 -13.51 -7.35 3.30
CA LEU A 116 -12.47 -8.05 2.55
C LEU A 116 -11.39 -7.10 2.06
N ILE A 117 -10.14 -7.50 2.23
CA ILE A 117 -8.97 -6.81 1.66
C ILE A 117 -8.26 -7.80 0.75
N GLY A 118 -8.03 -7.42 -0.51
CA GLY A 118 -7.28 -8.20 -1.47
C GLY A 118 -5.91 -7.60 -1.74
N ILE A 119 -4.93 -8.46 -1.98
CA ILE A 119 -3.57 -8.08 -2.34
C ILE A 119 -3.10 -8.96 -3.49
N THR A 120 -2.39 -8.39 -4.45
CA THR A 120 -1.65 -9.14 -5.45
C THR A 120 -0.16 -8.98 -5.20
N SER A 121 0.58 -10.09 -5.25
CA SER A 121 2.02 -10.11 -5.08
C SER A 121 2.62 -11.11 -6.07
N GLY A 122 3.67 -10.71 -6.79
CA GLY A 122 4.31 -11.56 -7.79
C GLY A 122 4.84 -12.87 -7.18
N PHE A 123 4.85 -13.95 -7.96
CA PHE A 123 5.29 -15.27 -7.50
C PHE A 123 6.72 -15.26 -6.95
N GLN A 124 7.58 -14.42 -7.51
CA GLN A 124 8.99 -14.32 -7.11
C GLN A 124 9.19 -13.63 -5.75
N ARG A 125 8.17 -12.97 -5.21
CA ARG A 125 8.26 -12.20 -3.98
C ARG A 125 7.88 -13.04 -2.76
N THR A 126 8.64 -14.10 -2.49
CA THR A 126 8.33 -15.06 -1.42
C THR A 126 8.37 -14.44 -0.02
N GLY A 127 9.29 -13.51 0.24
CA GLY A 127 9.34 -12.79 1.52
C GLY A 127 8.09 -11.96 1.76
N ALA A 128 7.54 -11.34 0.72
CA ALA A 128 6.28 -10.60 0.81
C ALA A 128 5.11 -11.55 1.10
N HIS A 129 5.09 -12.75 0.48
CA HIS A 129 4.06 -13.74 0.74
C HIS A 129 4.03 -14.18 2.21
N GLU A 130 5.20 -14.44 2.80
CA GLU A 130 5.32 -14.79 4.22
C GLU A 130 4.82 -13.66 5.11
N PHE A 131 5.18 -12.42 4.78
CA PHE A 131 4.72 -11.24 5.50
C PHE A 131 3.19 -11.17 5.52
N TYR A 132 2.53 -11.31 4.37
CA TYR A 132 1.07 -11.26 4.29
C TYR A 132 0.41 -12.44 5.00
N GLU A 133 0.97 -13.63 4.89
CA GLU A 133 0.45 -14.81 5.58
C GLU A 133 0.51 -14.65 7.10
N HIS A 134 1.56 -14.04 7.64
CA HIS A 134 1.67 -13.71 9.05
C HIS A 134 0.60 -12.71 9.51
N LEU A 135 0.13 -11.85 8.62
CA LEU A 135 -0.96 -10.92 8.90
C LEU A 135 -2.35 -11.53 8.71
N GLY A 136 -2.44 -12.81 8.33
CA GLY A 136 -3.71 -13.53 8.17
C GLY A 136 -4.24 -13.57 6.75
N TYR A 137 -3.49 -13.12 5.75
CA TYR A 137 -3.89 -13.21 4.35
C TYR A 137 -3.70 -14.62 3.81
N GLN A 138 -4.63 -15.06 2.95
CA GLN A 138 -4.65 -16.40 2.37
C GLN A 138 -4.52 -16.31 0.86
N LYS A 139 -3.83 -17.28 0.26
CA LYS A 139 -3.74 -17.43 -1.20
C LYS A 139 -5.01 -18.09 -1.69
N ILE A 140 -5.87 -17.35 -2.41
CA ILE A 140 -7.19 -17.86 -2.79
C ILE A 140 -7.43 -17.91 -4.30
N SER A 141 -6.61 -17.22 -5.11
CA SER A 141 -6.86 -17.13 -6.54
C SER A 141 -5.60 -16.82 -7.33
N PHE A 142 -5.70 -16.95 -8.65
CA PHE A 142 -4.68 -16.47 -9.59
C PHE A 142 -5.12 -15.15 -10.19
N TRP A 143 -4.17 -14.23 -10.37
CA TRP A 143 -4.37 -13.01 -11.14
C TRP A 143 -3.79 -13.23 -12.54
N LEU A 144 -4.63 -13.11 -13.54
CA LEU A 144 -4.27 -13.37 -14.94
C LEU A 144 -4.12 -12.05 -15.67
N ARG A 145 -3.09 -11.94 -16.50
CA ARG A 145 -2.77 -10.71 -17.23
C ARG A 145 -2.62 -10.97 -18.71
N LYS A 146 -3.12 -10.05 -19.50
CA LYS A 146 -2.87 -9.98 -20.94
C LYS A 146 -2.52 -8.54 -21.29
N ARG A 147 -1.43 -8.34 -21.99
CA ARG A 147 -1.09 -7.01 -22.52
C ARG A 147 -1.83 -6.80 -23.84
N ILE A 148 -2.34 -5.60 -24.02
CA ILE A 148 -3.07 -5.20 -25.21
C ILE A 148 -2.17 -4.32 -26.09
#